data_cc45b2713e232240a7abf6f7311001bc
#
_entry.id   cc45b2713e232240a7abf6f7311001bc
#
_cell.length_a   1.000
_cell.length_b   1.000
_cell.length_c   1.000
_cell.angle_alpha   90.00
_cell.angle_beta   90.00
_cell.angle_gamma   90.00
#
_symmetry.space_group_name_H-M   'P 1'
#
loop_
_entity.id
_entity.type
_entity.pdbx_description
1 polymer ?
#
loop_
_entity_poly.entity_id
_entity_poly.type
_entity_poly.pdbx_seq_one_letter_code
_entity_poly.pdbx_strand_id
1 'polypeptide(L)'
;MQLRVRALETVLTEKGYIDPSALDAIIEAYETKVGPHIGARVVAKAWTDPAFKQALLDNATAAVRALGIINRVGDHLIAVENMPKLHNMIVCTLCSCYPWEVLGLPPVWYKSAPYRSRAVNDPRGVLADFGVTLPADTNIRVWDSTAETRFIVLPMRPAGTEGWGEDKLASLVTRDSMIGTGFAKPPSEAA
;
A
#
# COMPACT_ATOMS: atom_id res chain seq x y z
N MET A 1 -6.57 15.40 21.03
CA MET A 1 -7.29 15.15 19.78
C MET A 1 -8.50 14.23 19.98
N GLN A 2 -8.41 13.10 20.66
CA GLN A 2 -9.50 12.15 20.91
C GLN A 2 -10.77 12.79 21.50
N LEU A 3 -10.65 13.67 22.51
CA LEU A 3 -11.80 14.35 23.13
C LEU A 3 -12.57 15.23 22.14
N ARG A 4 -11.88 15.89 21.21
CA ARG A 4 -12.53 16.73 20.18
C ARG A 4 -13.28 15.88 19.15
N VAL A 5 -12.72 14.73 18.78
CA VAL A 5 -13.38 13.78 17.87
C VAL A 5 -14.65 13.22 18.51
N ARG A 6 -14.57 12.76 19.78
CA ARG A 6 -15.74 12.26 20.51
C ARG A 6 -16.83 13.33 20.68
N ALA A 7 -16.45 14.56 21.03
CA ALA A 7 -17.42 15.66 21.15
C ALA A 7 -18.11 15.95 19.80
N LEU A 8 -17.36 15.93 18.68
CA LEU A 8 -17.92 16.11 17.35
C LEU A 8 -18.88 14.98 16.99
N GLU A 9 -18.48 13.73 17.22
CA GLU A 9 -19.30 12.53 17.02
C GLU A 9 -20.63 12.62 17.81
N THR A 10 -20.55 12.95 19.12
CA THR A 10 -21.75 13.13 19.97
C THR A 10 -22.68 14.17 19.37
N VAL A 11 -22.19 15.35 19.04
CA VAL A 11 -23.02 16.43 18.49
C VAL A 11 -23.66 16.05 17.14
N LEU A 12 -22.92 15.36 16.27
CA LEU A 12 -23.42 14.95 14.95
C LEU A 12 -24.46 13.84 15.08
N THR A 13 -24.28 12.93 16.03
CA THR A 13 -25.25 11.87 16.35
C THR A 13 -26.53 12.47 16.94
N GLU A 14 -26.43 13.36 17.93
CA GLU A 14 -27.59 14.04 18.52
C GLU A 14 -28.40 14.85 17.51
N LYS A 15 -27.72 15.39 16.48
CA LYS A 15 -28.36 16.09 15.37
C LYS A 15 -28.91 15.17 14.27
N GLY A 16 -28.71 13.87 14.37
CA GLY A 16 -29.15 12.89 13.37
C GLY A 16 -28.35 12.93 12.05
N TYR A 17 -27.18 13.53 12.03
CA TYR A 17 -26.31 13.57 10.84
C TYR A 17 -25.45 12.32 10.70
N ILE A 18 -25.20 11.61 11.79
CA ILE A 18 -24.43 10.36 11.82
C ILE A 18 -25.29 9.31 12.52
N ASP A 19 -25.39 8.15 11.90
CA ASP A 19 -25.85 6.91 12.53
C ASP A 19 -24.63 6.21 13.16
N PRO A 20 -24.59 6.04 14.49
CA PRO A 20 -23.50 5.34 15.17
C PRO A 20 -23.27 3.94 14.63
N SER A 21 -24.31 3.20 14.28
CA SER A 21 -24.19 1.83 13.78
C SER A 21 -23.52 1.79 12.40
N ALA A 22 -23.75 2.79 11.55
CA ALA A 22 -23.08 2.93 10.27
C ALA A 22 -21.59 3.30 10.44
N LEU A 23 -21.28 4.14 11.44
CA LEU A 23 -19.90 4.48 11.78
C LEU A 23 -19.14 3.26 12.32
N ASP A 24 -19.73 2.50 13.23
CA ASP A 24 -19.16 1.26 13.79
C ASP A 24 -18.91 0.23 12.68
N ALA A 25 -19.84 0.06 11.75
CA ALA A 25 -19.68 -0.85 10.61
C ALA A 25 -18.53 -0.43 9.68
N ILE A 26 -18.32 0.87 9.49
CA ILE A 26 -17.16 1.38 8.72
C ILE A 26 -15.86 1.10 9.48
N ILE A 27 -15.81 1.37 10.77
CA ILE A 27 -14.63 1.11 11.61
C ILE A 27 -14.29 -0.37 11.57
N GLU A 28 -15.27 -1.26 11.82
CA GLU A 28 -15.08 -2.71 11.76
C GLU A 28 -14.57 -3.17 10.39
N ALA A 29 -15.11 -2.62 9.30
CA ALA A 29 -14.66 -2.94 7.96
C ALA A 29 -13.17 -2.56 7.75
N TYR A 30 -12.75 -1.39 8.24
CA TYR A 30 -11.36 -0.95 8.15
C TYR A 30 -10.41 -1.72 9.10
N GLU A 31 -10.91 -2.21 10.24
CA GLU A 31 -10.12 -3.00 11.17
C GLU A 31 -9.97 -4.46 10.73
N THR A 32 -11.02 -5.03 10.10
CA THR A 32 -11.09 -6.48 9.83
C THR A 32 -11.03 -6.86 8.35
N LYS A 33 -11.54 -6.01 7.44
CA LYS A 33 -11.71 -6.33 6.01
C LYS A 33 -10.82 -5.52 5.09
N VAL A 34 -10.27 -4.39 5.55
CA VAL A 34 -9.41 -3.51 4.75
C VAL A 34 -8.03 -3.42 5.39
N GLY A 35 -6.99 -3.84 4.68
CA GLY A 35 -5.67 -3.80 5.26
C GLY A 35 -4.57 -4.27 4.31
N PRO A 36 -3.30 -4.20 4.75
CA PRO A 36 -2.16 -4.60 3.93
C PRO A 36 -2.21 -6.07 3.47
N HIS A 37 -2.96 -6.93 4.17
CA HIS A 37 -3.18 -8.32 3.79
C HIS A 37 -3.88 -8.45 2.43
N ILE A 38 -4.74 -7.50 2.06
CA ILE A 38 -5.38 -7.48 0.73
C ILE A 38 -4.34 -7.25 -0.36
N GLY A 39 -3.52 -6.20 -0.21
CA GLY A 39 -2.42 -5.94 -1.13
C GLY A 39 -1.41 -7.09 -1.16
N ALA A 40 -1.13 -7.73 -0.01
CA ALA A 40 -0.25 -8.89 0.05
C ALA A 40 -0.78 -10.07 -0.79
N ARG A 41 -2.08 -10.32 -0.80
CA ARG A 41 -2.71 -11.33 -1.67
C ARG A 41 -2.61 -10.94 -3.15
N VAL A 42 -2.81 -9.67 -3.49
CA VAL A 42 -2.63 -9.17 -4.87
C VAL A 42 -1.19 -9.41 -5.34
N VAL A 43 -0.19 -9.08 -4.50
CA VAL A 43 1.23 -9.30 -4.80
C VAL A 43 1.55 -10.78 -4.94
N ALA A 44 1.11 -11.63 -4.00
CA ALA A 44 1.35 -13.07 -4.04
C ALA A 44 0.76 -13.71 -5.30
N LYS A 45 -0.46 -13.31 -5.68
CA LYS A 45 -1.06 -13.74 -6.93
C LYS A 45 -0.26 -13.29 -8.15
N ALA A 46 0.22 -12.05 -8.18
CA ALA A 46 1.06 -11.57 -9.27
C ALA A 46 2.41 -12.32 -9.36
N TRP A 47 2.92 -12.84 -8.25
CA TRP A 47 4.13 -13.66 -8.24
C TRP A 47 3.92 -15.10 -8.74
N THR A 48 2.69 -15.61 -8.68
CA THR A 48 2.36 -17.01 -9.07
C THR A 48 1.66 -17.10 -10.41
N ASP A 49 0.97 -16.06 -10.85
CA ASP A 49 0.18 -15.99 -12.07
C ASP A 49 0.70 -14.89 -13.01
N PRO A 50 1.50 -15.24 -14.03
CA PRO A 50 2.04 -14.24 -14.97
C PRO A 50 0.97 -13.49 -15.76
N ALA A 51 -0.18 -14.12 -16.05
CA ALA A 51 -1.26 -13.45 -16.75
C ALA A 51 -1.93 -12.39 -15.87
N PHE A 52 -2.16 -12.71 -14.60
CA PHE A 52 -2.65 -11.74 -13.62
C PHE A 52 -1.63 -10.60 -13.38
N LYS A 53 -0.34 -10.93 -13.30
CA LYS A 53 0.72 -9.92 -13.17
C LYS A 53 0.67 -8.93 -14.33
N GLN A 54 0.56 -9.42 -15.57
CA GLN A 54 0.47 -8.55 -16.74
C GLN A 54 -0.78 -7.67 -16.67
N ALA A 55 -1.95 -8.25 -16.36
CA ALA A 55 -3.18 -7.50 -16.20
C ALA A 55 -3.09 -6.43 -15.08
N LEU A 56 -2.41 -6.75 -13.97
CA LEU A 56 -2.16 -5.83 -12.86
C LEU A 56 -1.29 -4.64 -13.29
N LEU A 57 -0.25 -4.88 -14.08
CA LEU A 57 0.64 -3.82 -14.57
C LEU A 57 -0.03 -2.98 -15.66
N ASP A 58 -0.88 -3.56 -16.49
CA ASP A 58 -1.61 -2.86 -17.54
C ASP A 58 -2.75 -2.01 -16.98
N ASN A 59 -3.52 -2.55 -16.03
CA ASN A 59 -4.65 -1.87 -15.40
C ASN A 59 -4.94 -2.43 -14.00
N ALA A 60 -4.22 -1.91 -13.02
CA ALA A 60 -4.35 -2.38 -11.64
C ALA A 60 -5.76 -2.19 -11.07
N THR A 61 -6.46 -1.13 -11.44
CA THR A 61 -7.85 -0.90 -11.02
C THR A 61 -8.77 -2.04 -11.47
N ALA A 62 -8.68 -2.45 -12.73
CA ALA A 62 -9.49 -3.55 -13.25
C ALA A 62 -9.07 -4.90 -12.64
N ALA A 63 -7.77 -5.15 -12.49
CA ALA A 63 -7.23 -6.39 -11.93
C ALA A 63 -7.66 -6.62 -10.47
N VAL A 64 -7.59 -5.59 -9.61
CA VAL A 64 -8.02 -5.72 -8.22
C VAL A 64 -9.53 -5.85 -8.08
N ARG A 65 -10.30 -5.19 -8.95
CA ARG A 65 -11.77 -5.35 -9.01
C ARG A 65 -12.18 -6.78 -9.39
N ALA A 66 -11.46 -7.40 -10.30
CA ALA A 66 -11.69 -8.80 -10.67
C ALA A 66 -11.49 -9.78 -9.50
N LEU A 67 -10.72 -9.39 -8.47
CA LEU A 67 -10.57 -10.13 -7.21
C LEU A 67 -11.65 -9.80 -6.17
N GLY A 68 -12.66 -9.00 -6.51
CA GLY A 68 -13.68 -8.55 -5.58
C GLY A 68 -13.23 -7.43 -4.62
N ILE A 69 -12.06 -6.84 -4.85
CA ILE A 69 -11.58 -5.71 -4.06
C ILE A 69 -12.25 -4.45 -4.60
N ILE A 70 -13.03 -3.80 -3.75
CA ILE A 70 -13.75 -2.57 -4.11
C ILE A 70 -12.76 -1.41 -4.09
N ASN A 71 -12.54 -0.80 -5.25
CA ASN A 71 -11.84 0.48 -5.36
C ASN A 71 -12.85 1.63 -5.37
N ARG A 72 -12.52 2.77 -4.76
CA ARG A 72 -13.40 3.94 -4.74
C ARG A 72 -13.70 4.38 -6.18
N VAL A 73 -14.93 4.82 -6.40
CA VAL A 73 -15.34 5.34 -7.71
C VAL A 73 -14.50 6.59 -8.02
N GLY A 74 -13.80 6.56 -9.15
CA GLY A 74 -12.97 7.70 -9.62
C GLY A 74 -11.47 7.57 -9.29
N ASP A 75 -11.06 6.67 -8.39
CA ASP A 75 -9.64 6.46 -8.10
C ASP A 75 -9.03 5.46 -9.11
N HIS A 76 -7.88 5.83 -9.68
CA HIS A 76 -7.08 4.96 -10.54
C HIS A 76 -5.92 4.37 -9.75
N LEU A 77 -5.88 3.05 -9.62
CA LEU A 77 -4.74 2.33 -9.08
C LEU A 77 -3.78 1.96 -10.21
N ILE A 78 -2.51 2.24 -10.00
CA ILE A 78 -1.40 1.88 -10.89
C ILE A 78 -0.42 1.01 -10.10
N ALA A 79 -0.09 -0.16 -10.64
CA ALA A 79 0.95 -1.01 -10.10
C ALA A 79 2.30 -0.71 -10.79
N VAL A 80 3.36 -0.60 -9.99
CA VAL A 80 4.72 -0.37 -10.46
C VAL A 80 5.64 -1.47 -9.95
N GLU A 81 6.35 -2.14 -10.85
CA GLU A 81 7.16 -3.32 -10.51
C GLU A 81 8.59 -2.96 -10.16
N ASN A 82 9.08 -3.49 -9.03
CA ASN A 82 10.50 -3.49 -8.71
C ASN A 82 11.26 -4.54 -9.55
N MET A 83 12.41 -4.14 -10.04
CA MET A 83 13.34 -4.98 -10.81
C MET A 83 14.75 -4.90 -10.21
N PRO A 84 15.68 -5.78 -10.57
CA PRO A 84 17.03 -5.81 -9.97
C PRO A 84 17.77 -4.46 -10.00
N LYS A 85 17.51 -3.63 -11.00
CA LYS A 85 18.14 -2.30 -11.16
C LYS A 85 17.14 -1.13 -11.09
N LEU A 86 15.91 -1.40 -10.64
CA LEU A 86 14.87 -0.39 -10.48
C LEU A 86 14.09 -0.62 -9.18
N HIS A 87 14.16 0.34 -8.29
CA HIS A 87 13.38 0.37 -7.07
C HIS A 87 12.35 1.50 -7.14
N ASN A 88 11.10 1.18 -6.90
CA ASN A 88 10.00 2.14 -6.89
C ASN A 88 9.63 2.50 -5.46
N MET A 89 9.31 3.77 -5.23
CA MET A 89 8.84 4.28 -3.96
C MET A 89 7.65 5.21 -4.18
N ILE A 90 6.67 5.18 -3.29
CA ILE A 90 5.45 5.96 -3.38
C ILE A 90 5.48 7.09 -2.36
N VAL A 91 5.01 8.26 -2.76
CA VAL A 91 4.80 9.42 -1.91
C VAL A 91 3.48 10.11 -2.30
N CYS A 92 2.96 10.96 -1.44
CA CYS A 92 2.06 12.04 -1.82
C CYS A 92 2.61 13.35 -1.27
N THR A 93 3.16 14.20 -2.14
CA THR A 93 3.80 15.45 -1.74
C THR A 93 2.81 16.48 -1.24
N LEU A 94 1.56 16.47 -1.71
CA LEU A 94 0.53 17.45 -1.36
C LEU A 94 -0.19 17.13 -0.05
N CYS A 95 -0.58 15.89 0.15
CA CYS A 95 -1.44 15.52 1.28
C CYS A 95 -1.08 14.12 1.84
N SER A 96 -1.90 13.13 1.58
CA SER A 96 -1.71 11.75 2.06
C SER A 96 -2.46 10.75 1.17
N CYS A 97 -2.51 11.02 -0.14
CA CYS A 97 -3.14 10.14 -1.10
C CYS A 97 -2.50 8.75 -1.07
N TYR A 98 -3.31 7.72 -0.85
CA TYR A 98 -2.87 6.39 -0.49
C TYR A 98 -3.91 5.37 -0.95
N PRO A 99 -3.54 4.21 -1.44
CA PRO A 99 -4.48 3.18 -1.89
C PRO A 99 -5.06 2.39 -0.69
N TRP A 100 -6.02 2.97 0.00
CA TRP A 100 -6.59 2.45 1.26
C TRP A 100 -7.18 1.06 1.12
N GLU A 101 -7.81 0.78 -0.03
CA GLU A 101 -8.52 -0.47 -0.27
C GLU A 101 -7.58 -1.69 -0.29
N VAL A 102 -6.34 -1.48 -0.68
CA VAL A 102 -5.33 -2.55 -0.78
C VAL A 102 -4.25 -2.49 0.30
N LEU A 103 -3.98 -1.30 0.87
CA LEU A 103 -2.93 -1.13 1.88
C LEU A 103 -3.44 -0.77 3.27
N GLY A 104 -4.76 -0.57 3.44
CA GLY A 104 -5.37 -0.13 4.69
C GLY A 104 -5.04 1.32 5.01
N LEU A 105 -5.02 1.67 6.31
CA LEU A 105 -4.72 3.03 6.74
C LEU A 105 -3.24 3.37 6.54
N PRO A 106 -2.92 4.58 6.02
CA PRO A 106 -1.54 4.98 5.83
C PRO A 106 -0.81 5.08 7.18
N PRO A 107 0.46 4.64 7.25
CA PRO A 107 1.26 4.82 8.46
C PRO A 107 1.48 6.31 8.74
N VAL A 108 1.69 6.66 10.02
CA VAL A 108 1.82 8.06 10.45
C VAL A 108 2.95 8.78 9.72
N TRP A 109 4.07 8.10 9.52
CA TRP A 109 5.24 8.67 8.84
C TRP A 109 4.95 9.03 7.37
N TYR A 110 4.06 8.29 6.67
CA TYR A 110 3.70 8.57 5.28
C TYR A 110 3.11 9.97 5.08
N LYS A 111 2.41 10.47 6.12
CA LYS A 111 1.80 11.81 6.12
C LYS A 111 2.75 12.90 6.59
N SER A 112 3.92 12.56 7.12
CA SER A 112 4.84 13.53 7.72
C SER A 112 5.49 14.43 6.66
N ALA A 113 5.64 15.70 6.95
CA ALA A 113 6.30 16.65 6.06
C ALA A 113 7.75 16.25 5.73
N PRO A 114 8.56 15.74 6.69
CA PRO A 114 9.91 15.24 6.40
C PRO A 114 9.93 14.13 5.35
N TYR A 115 9.07 13.10 5.48
CA TYR A 115 9.00 12.03 4.49
C TYR A 115 8.62 12.59 3.11
N ARG A 116 7.56 13.38 3.05
CA ARG A 116 7.02 13.90 1.78
C ARG A 116 8.03 14.76 1.01
N SER A 117 8.80 15.60 1.71
CA SER A 117 9.81 16.43 1.05
C SER A 117 11.09 15.67 0.72
N ARG A 118 11.58 14.82 1.63
CA ARG A 118 12.83 14.07 1.40
C ARG A 118 12.68 12.96 0.38
N ALA A 119 11.52 12.30 0.31
CA ALA A 119 11.28 11.24 -0.66
C ALA A 119 11.54 11.67 -2.11
N VAL A 120 11.31 12.94 -2.44
CA VAL A 120 11.56 13.48 -3.79
C VAL A 120 13.00 13.96 -3.96
N ASN A 121 13.57 14.58 -2.91
CA ASN A 121 14.89 15.22 -3.00
C ASN A 121 16.06 14.25 -2.70
N ASP A 122 15.84 13.31 -1.77
CA ASP A 122 16.83 12.34 -1.30
C ASP A 122 16.18 10.97 -1.04
N PRO A 123 15.63 10.31 -2.07
CA PRO A 123 14.94 9.02 -1.89
C PRO A 123 15.87 7.93 -1.35
N ARG A 124 17.15 7.95 -1.72
CA ARG A 124 18.12 6.97 -1.24
C ARG A 124 18.42 7.13 0.24
N GLY A 125 18.55 8.36 0.74
CA GLY A 125 18.69 8.64 2.16
C GLY A 125 17.44 8.26 2.95
N VAL A 126 16.25 8.52 2.40
CA VAL A 126 14.99 8.05 3.03
C VAL A 126 14.96 6.53 3.13
N LEU A 127 15.32 5.80 2.08
CA LEU A 127 15.38 4.34 2.11
C LEU A 127 16.38 3.83 3.16
N ALA A 128 17.54 4.48 3.29
CA ALA A 128 18.51 4.14 4.33
C ALA A 128 17.95 4.33 5.76
N ASP A 129 17.16 5.39 6.00
CA ASP A 129 16.47 5.60 7.29
C ASP A 129 15.46 4.47 7.61
N PHE A 130 14.89 3.83 6.58
CA PHE A 130 14.03 2.64 6.71
C PHE A 130 14.82 1.31 6.73
N GLY A 131 16.16 1.37 6.74
CA GLY A 131 17.00 0.18 6.73
C GLY A 131 17.14 -0.50 5.36
N VAL A 132 16.72 0.17 4.29
CA VAL A 132 16.83 -0.34 2.92
C VAL A 132 18.12 0.18 2.28
N THR A 133 19.05 -0.73 2.01
CA THR A 133 20.29 -0.43 1.29
C THR A 133 20.21 -1.00 -0.12
N LEU A 134 20.36 -0.13 -1.12
CA LEU A 134 20.34 -0.50 -2.52
C LEU A 134 21.75 -0.37 -3.13
N PRO A 135 22.12 -1.26 -4.07
CA PRO A 135 23.35 -1.07 -4.88
C PRO A 135 23.41 0.32 -5.50
N ALA A 136 24.61 0.86 -5.66
CA ALA A 136 24.81 2.22 -6.17
C ALA A 136 24.23 2.41 -7.58
N ASP A 137 24.23 1.35 -8.39
CA ASP A 137 23.72 1.33 -9.76
C ASP A 137 22.20 1.05 -9.88
N THR A 138 21.50 0.91 -8.73
CA THR A 138 20.04 0.77 -8.73
C THR A 138 19.39 2.14 -8.86
N ASN A 139 18.57 2.30 -9.89
CA ASN A 139 17.74 3.49 -10.08
C ASN A 139 16.58 3.49 -9.08
N ILE A 140 16.29 4.65 -8.49
CA ILE A 140 15.11 4.83 -7.64
C ILE A 140 14.13 5.73 -8.38
N ARG A 141 12.90 5.25 -8.53
CA ARG A 141 11.80 6.02 -9.09
C ARG A 141 10.78 6.32 -8.01
N VAL A 142 10.51 7.60 -7.82
CA VAL A 142 9.51 8.08 -6.86
C VAL A 142 8.22 8.42 -7.59
N TRP A 143 7.10 7.87 -7.14
CA TRP A 143 5.78 8.06 -7.70
C TRP A 143 4.95 8.91 -6.76
N ASP A 144 4.50 10.06 -7.25
CA ASP A 144 3.70 11.02 -6.48
C ASP A 144 2.21 10.75 -6.71
N SER A 145 1.54 10.25 -5.68
CA SER A 145 0.10 10.00 -5.72
C SER A 145 -0.69 11.30 -5.71
N THR A 146 -1.78 11.32 -6.47
CA THR A 146 -2.68 12.48 -6.56
C THR A 146 -4.08 12.15 -6.00
N ALA A 147 -5.01 13.10 -6.07
CA ALA A 147 -6.40 12.86 -5.68
C ALA A 147 -7.09 11.78 -6.53
N GLU A 148 -6.63 11.56 -7.76
CA GLU A 148 -7.25 10.63 -8.72
C GLU A 148 -6.41 9.37 -8.94
N THR A 149 -5.09 9.46 -8.73
CA THR A 149 -4.16 8.36 -9.01
C THR A 149 -3.47 7.88 -7.74
N ARG A 150 -3.50 6.59 -7.51
CA ARG A 150 -2.83 5.89 -6.41
C ARG A 150 -1.85 4.88 -7.00
N PHE A 151 -0.77 4.63 -6.29
CA PHE A 151 0.22 3.66 -6.70
C PHE A 151 0.35 2.53 -5.69
N ILE A 152 0.69 1.34 -6.16
CA ILE A 152 1.14 0.20 -5.37
C ILE A 152 2.43 -0.33 -5.97
N VAL A 153 3.43 -0.59 -5.14
CA VAL A 153 4.65 -1.26 -5.59
C VAL A 153 4.41 -2.77 -5.59
N LEU A 154 4.72 -3.42 -6.71
CA LEU A 154 4.90 -4.86 -6.78
C LEU A 154 6.37 -5.17 -6.44
N PRO A 155 6.67 -5.61 -5.21
CA PRO A 155 8.03 -5.90 -4.81
C PRO A 155 8.56 -7.14 -5.53
N MET A 156 9.88 -7.26 -5.60
CA MET A 156 10.52 -8.46 -6.15
C MET A 156 10.16 -9.67 -5.27
N ARG A 157 9.87 -10.79 -5.92
CA ARG A 157 9.66 -12.08 -5.24
C ARG A 157 10.96 -12.52 -4.59
N PRO A 158 10.97 -12.86 -3.28
CA PRO A 158 12.17 -13.36 -2.63
C PRO A 158 12.67 -14.67 -3.24
N ALA A 159 13.97 -14.78 -3.44
CA ALA A 159 14.61 -16.01 -3.90
C ALA A 159 14.37 -17.16 -2.91
N GLY A 160 14.29 -18.40 -3.41
CA GLY A 160 14.03 -19.58 -2.58
C GLY A 160 12.56 -19.78 -2.21
N THR A 161 11.66 -19.09 -2.90
CA THR A 161 10.20 -19.24 -2.71
C THR A 161 9.52 -19.95 -3.90
N GLU A 162 10.30 -20.54 -4.80
CA GLU A 162 9.81 -21.28 -5.96
C GLU A 162 8.88 -22.43 -5.49
N GLY A 163 7.73 -22.56 -6.13
CA GLY A 163 6.72 -23.56 -5.76
C GLY A 163 5.90 -23.27 -4.50
N TRP A 164 6.08 -22.11 -3.84
CA TRP A 164 5.23 -21.73 -2.72
C TRP A 164 3.83 -21.31 -3.17
N GLY A 165 2.82 -21.69 -2.38
CA GLY A 165 1.43 -21.25 -2.58
C GLY A 165 1.24 -19.77 -2.21
N GLU A 166 0.15 -19.18 -2.73
CA GLU A 166 -0.16 -17.77 -2.57
C GLU A 166 -0.23 -17.32 -1.11
N ASP A 167 -0.86 -18.09 -0.22
CA ASP A 167 -1.02 -17.71 1.19
C ASP A 167 0.34 -17.57 1.89
N LYS A 168 1.25 -18.52 1.64
CA LYS A 168 2.59 -18.48 2.20
C LYS A 168 3.42 -17.33 1.61
N LEU A 169 3.27 -17.05 0.33
CA LEU A 169 3.91 -15.90 -0.30
C LEU A 169 3.35 -14.57 0.22
N ALA A 170 2.05 -14.49 0.46
CA ALA A 170 1.43 -13.31 1.02
C ALA A 170 1.97 -12.94 2.41
N SER A 171 2.37 -13.93 3.23
CA SER A 171 2.96 -13.69 4.55
C SER A 171 4.32 -12.96 4.50
N LEU A 172 4.99 -13.00 3.35
CA LEU A 172 6.26 -12.29 3.11
C LEU A 172 6.05 -10.82 2.72
N VAL A 173 4.87 -10.46 2.27
CA VAL A 173 4.57 -9.12 1.78
C VAL A 173 4.17 -8.22 2.93
N THR A 174 4.83 -7.08 3.06
CA THR A 174 4.53 -6.07 4.08
C THR A 174 3.95 -4.83 3.44
N ARG A 175 3.28 -3.98 4.25
CA ARG A 175 2.84 -2.66 3.79
C ARG A 175 4.02 -1.84 3.24
N ASP A 176 5.14 -1.86 3.94
CA ASP A 176 6.32 -1.09 3.57
C ASP A 176 6.92 -1.57 2.25
N SER A 177 6.88 -2.88 1.96
CA SER A 177 7.32 -3.40 0.66
C SER A 177 6.40 -2.95 -0.49
N MET A 178 5.11 -2.74 -0.22
CA MET A 178 4.13 -2.24 -1.20
C MET A 178 4.11 -0.71 -1.33
N ILE A 179 4.71 0.01 -0.38
CA ILE A 179 5.00 1.45 -0.50
C ILE A 179 6.37 1.67 -1.17
N GLY A 180 7.25 0.67 -1.10
CA GLY A 180 8.61 0.73 -1.58
C GLY A 180 9.62 1.25 -0.55
N THR A 181 9.24 1.37 0.72
CA THR A 181 10.13 1.70 1.84
C THR A 181 10.69 0.47 2.56
N GLY A 182 10.45 -0.72 2.02
CA GLY A 182 10.93 -1.99 2.51
C GLY A 182 11.04 -3.03 1.41
N PHE A 183 11.69 -4.13 1.70
CA PHE A 183 11.64 -5.34 0.88
C PHE A 183 10.54 -6.28 1.37
N ALA A 184 10.12 -7.23 0.54
CA ALA A 184 9.42 -8.40 1.02
C ALA A 184 10.33 -9.17 2.00
N LYS A 185 9.73 -9.80 3.01
CA LYS A 185 10.46 -10.58 4.01
C LYS A 185 11.22 -11.75 3.37
N PRO A 186 12.37 -12.15 3.91
CA PRO A 186 13.03 -13.35 3.44
C PRO A 186 12.21 -14.61 3.78
N PRO A 187 12.42 -15.74 3.06
CA PRO A 187 11.68 -16.98 3.30
C PRO A 187 11.76 -17.52 4.73
N SER A 188 12.82 -17.20 5.46
CA SER A 188 13.00 -17.57 6.87
C SER A 188 12.01 -16.90 7.83
N GLU A 189 11.33 -15.86 7.40
CA GLU A 189 10.35 -15.09 8.18
C GLU A 189 8.90 -15.35 7.74
N ALA A 190 8.66 -16.37 6.89
CA ALA A 190 7.31 -16.76 6.51
C ALA A 190 6.54 -17.28 7.74
N ALA A 191 5.31 -16.78 7.90
CA ALA A 191 4.38 -17.25 8.94
C ALA A 191 3.56 -18.46 8.46
#